data_f95db51b89f2e27e0ecfc9fb47fa09cb
#
_entry.id   f95db51b89f2e27e0ecfc9fb47fa09cb
#
_cell.length_a   1.000
_cell.length_b   1.000
_cell.length_c   1.000
_cell.angle_alpha   90.00
_cell.angle_beta   90.00
_cell.angle_gamma   90.00
#
_symmetry.space_group_name_H-M   'P 1'
#
loop_
_entity.id
_entity.type
_entity.pdbx_description
1 polymer ?
#
loop_
_entity_poly.entity_id
_entity_poly.type
_entity_poly.pdbx_seq_one_letter_code
_entity_poly.pdbx_strand_id
1 'polypeptide(L)'
;MSIFALIFHHMRNKLKIINDPVHGFIKIPHEILFDIIEHPYFQRLRRISQTGLLSSIFPGATHTRFHHAIGAMHLMYTALETLKLKGIAISREEEKSAMIAILLHDIGHGPFSHALENMLMDSWHHEKLSLLLLKELNEEYSGELSMAIEMFQGRYHRKFFNQLISSQLDVDRLDYLKRDSFYTGAAEGNINTQRILSMINVCEDELAVDEKGIYSIEQ
;
A
#
# COMPACT_ATOMS: atom_id res chain seq x y z
N MET A 1 7.00 32.19 28.71
CA MET A 1 7.20 31.10 27.74
C MET A 1 5.88 30.35 27.60
N SER A 2 5.29 30.35 26.42
CA SER A 2 3.98 29.71 26.18
C SER A 2 4.09 28.22 26.32
N ILE A 3 3.06 27.56 26.89
CA ILE A 3 2.91 26.08 26.97
C ILE A 3 3.15 25.45 25.60
N PHE A 4 2.79 26.11 24.51
CA PHE A 4 3.06 25.67 23.14
C PHE A 4 4.57 25.56 22.81
N ALA A 5 5.43 26.40 23.35
CA ALA A 5 6.86 26.34 23.07
C ALA A 5 7.57 25.19 23.81
N LEU A 6 7.06 24.77 24.97
CA LEU A 6 7.59 23.63 25.73
C LEU A 6 7.27 22.26 25.06
N ILE A 7 6.11 22.17 24.40
CA ILE A 7 5.70 20.93 23.69
C ILE A 7 6.60 20.66 22.49
N PHE A 8 7.09 21.68 21.80
CA PHE A 8 7.93 21.51 20.61
C PHE A 8 9.39 21.12 20.89
N HIS A 9 9.91 21.31 22.08
CA HIS A 9 11.34 21.13 22.37
C HIS A 9 11.72 19.73 22.89
N HIS A 10 10.76 18.89 23.28
CA HIS A 10 11.04 17.59 23.94
C HIS A 10 10.50 16.35 23.24
N MET A 11 9.81 16.48 22.10
CA MET A 11 9.29 15.32 21.38
C MET A 11 10.18 14.98 20.18
N ARG A 12 11.20 14.14 20.41
CA ARG A 12 12.01 13.51 19.35
C ARG A 12 11.24 12.49 18.48
N ASN A 13 9.98 12.21 18.82
CA ASN A 13 9.15 11.24 18.13
C ASN A 13 7.91 11.93 17.54
N LYS A 14 8.10 12.70 16.47
CA LYS A 14 6.99 13.24 15.68
C LYS A 14 6.46 12.11 14.80
N LEU A 15 5.39 11.45 15.23
CA LEU A 15 4.63 10.57 14.36
C LEU A 15 4.20 11.35 13.12
N LYS A 16 4.71 10.96 11.95
CA LYS A 16 4.34 11.57 10.68
C LYS A 16 2.97 11.04 10.28
N ILE A 17 2.08 11.94 9.91
CA ILE A 17 0.67 11.64 9.59
C ILE A 17 0.33 12.29 8.26
N ILE A 18 -0.31 11.52 7.37
CA ILE A 18 -0.90 12.02 6.13
C ILE A 18 -2.43 11.96 6.30
N ASN A 19 -3.12 13.03 5.91
CA ASN A 19 -4.57 13.05 5.90
C ASN A 19 -5.08 12.56 4.53
N ASP A 20 -5.80 11.43 4.52
CA ASP A 20 -6.36 10.80 3.33
C ASP A 20 -7.89 10.84 3.40
N PRO A 21 -8.59 11.26 2.32
CA PRO A 21 -10.05 11.39 2.34
C PRO A 21 -10.79 10.05 2.45
N VAL A 22 -10.15 8.92 2.13
CA VAL A 22 -10.75 7.57 2.14
C VAL A 22 -10.51 6.86 3.47
N HIS A 23 -9.30 6.99 4.02
CA HIS A 23 -8.85 6.27 5.23
C HIS A 23 -8.65 7.17 6.45
N GLY A 24 -8.78 8.50 6.31
CA GLY A 24 -8.55 9.44 7.39
C GLY A 24 -7.05 9.64 7.68
N PHE A 25 -6.66 9.57 8.95
CA PHE A 25 -5.27 9.80 9.36
C PHE A 25 -4.40 8.55 9.16
N ILE A 26 -3.55 8.58 8.15
CA ILE A 26 -2.57 7.54 7.86
C ILE A 26 -1.29 7.81 8.63
N LYS A 27 -0.90 6.89 9.49
CA LYS A 27 0.33 6.94 10.28
C LYS A 27 1.49 6.34 9.50
N ILE A 28 2.68 6.95 9.63
CA ILE A 28 3.93 6.45 9.06
C ILE A 28 4.82 6.00 10.22
N PRO A 29 4.83 4.68 10.57
CA PRO A 29 5.47 4.20 11.80
C PRO A 29 6.99 4.06 11.69
N HIS A 30 7.56 4.04 10.49
CA HIS A 30 9.00 3.88 10.23
C HIS A 30 9.55 5.06 9.45
N GLU A 31 10.73 5.58 9.83
CA GLU A 31 11.35 6.74 9.16
C GLU A 31 11.64 6.48 7.69
N ILE A 32 12.15 5.30 7.34
CA ILE A 32 12.43 4.92 5.95
C ILE A 32 11.21 5.01 5.03
N LEU A 33 10.01 4.72 5.53
CA LEU A 33 8.77 4.89 4.74
C LEU A 33 8.56 6.36 4.36
N PHE A 34 8.89 7.27 5.27
CA PHE A 34 8.79 8.70 4.98
C PHE A 34 9.85 9.13 3.96
N ASP A 35 11.07 8.65 4.11
CA ASP A 35 12.17 8.98 3.18
C ASP A 35 11.85 8.46 1.77
N ILE A 36 11.30 7.25 1.65
CA ILE A 36 10.81 6.69 0.39
C ILE A 36 9.65 7.53 -0.18
N ILE A 37 8.70 7.97 0.66
CA ILE A 37 7.58 8.82 0.22
C ILE A 37 8.08 10.15 -0.34
N GLU A 38 9.11 10.75 0.26
CA GLU A 38 9.71 12.00 -0.22
C GLU A 38 10.66 11.81 -1.41
N HIS A 39 11.04 10.57 -1.73
CA HIS A 39 11.94 10.28 -2.85
C HIS A 39 11.32 10.67 -4.19
N PRO A 40 12.09 11.26 -5.14
CA PRO A 40 11.58 11.73 -6.44
C PRO A 40 10.83 10.66 -7.26
N TYR A 41 11.28 9.40 -7.22
CA TYR A 41 10.61 8.29 -7.91
C TYR A 41 9.20 8.06 -7.36
N PHE A 42 9.00 8.17 -6.06
CA PHE A 42 7.68 8.03 -5.46
C PHE A 42 6.83 9.30 -5.66
N GLN A 43 7.41 10.49 -5.50
CA GLN A 43 6.71 11.77 -5.68
C GLN A 43 6.15 11.95 -7.09
N ARG A 44 6.75 11.33 -8.12
CA ARG A 44 6.21 11.33 -9.47
C ARG A 44 4.81 10.74 -9.56
N LEU A 45 4.43 9.79 -8.67
CA LEU A 45 3.11 9.16 -8.62
C LEU A 45 1.99 10.17 -8.35
N ARG A 46 2.28 11.34 -7.78
CA ARG A 46 1.30 12.44 -7.62
C ARG A 46 0.78 12.98 -8.95
N ARG A 47 1.49 12.75 -10.04
CA ARG A 47 1.14 13.23 -11.38
C ARG A 47 0.60 12.12 -12.28
N ILE A 48 0.43 10.92 -11.76
CA ILE A 48 -0.09 9.76 -12.50
C ILE A 48 -1.47 9.43 -11.95
N SER A 49 -2.50 9.62 -12.77
CA SER A 49 -3.87 9.23 -12.45
C SER A 49 -3.96 7.74 -12.19
N GLN A 50 -4.67 7.32 -11.13
CA GLN A 50 -4.90 5.91 -10.80
C GLN A 50 -5.67 5.21 -11.91
N THR A 51 -6.70 5.84 -12.40
CA THR A 51 -7.68 5.25 -13.33
C THR A 51 -7.50 5.72 -14.78
N GLY A 52 -6.31 6.24 -15.13
CA GLY A 52 -5.97 6.65 -16.49
C GLY A 52 -6.89 7.77 -17.00
N LEU A 53 -7.68 7.49 -18.05
CA LEU A 53 -8.57 8.46 -18.70
C LEU A 53 -9.99 8.50 -18.11
N LEU A 54 -10.25 7.76 -17.04
CA LEU A 54 -11.61 7.62 -16.48
C LEU A 54 -12.20 8.95 -16.03
N SER A 55 -11.38 9.92 -15.64
CA SER A 55 -11.82 11.27 -15.28
C SER A 55 -12.53 12.03 -16.40
N SER A 56 -12.37 11.61 -17.66
CA SER A 56 -13.13 12.16 -18.79
C SER A 56 -14.61 11.76 -18.76
N ILE A 57 -14.96 10.67 -18.08
CA ILE A 57 -16.34 10.16 -17.94
C ILE A 57 -16.83 10.39 -16.51
N PHE A 58 -15.98 10.18 -15.53
CA PHE A 58 -16.24 10.42 -14.11
C PHE A 58 -15.35 11.58 -13.62
N PRO A 59 -15.80 12.83 -13.68
CA PRO A 59 -14.96 13.99 -13.36
C PRO A 59 -14.40 13.99 -11.95
N GLY A 60 -15.03 13.28 -11.01
CA GLY A 60 -14.55 13.07 -9.64
C GLY A 60 -13.33 12.14 -9.54
N ALA A 61 -13.03 11.32 -10.54
CA ALA A 61 -11.92 10.36 -10.56
C ALA A 61 -10.56 11.05 -10.77
N THR A 62 -10.18 11.90 -9.82
CA THR A 62 -8.96 12.73 -9.88
C THR A 62 -7.82 12.21 -8.99
N HIS A 63 -8.04 11.11 -8.28
CA HIS A 63 -7.03 10.51 -7.41
C HIS A 63 -5.87 9.92 -8.22
N THR A 64 -4.71 9.90 -7.58
CA THR A 64 -3.46 9.51 -8.22
C THR A 64 -2.92 8.22 -7.60
N ARG A 65 -1.95 7.59 -8.27
CA ARG A 65 -1.24 6.42 -7.75
C ARG A 65 -0.55 6.70 -6.42
N PHE A 66 -0.17 7.94 -6.16
CA PHE A 66 0.34 8.35 -4.85
C PHE A 66 -0.69 8.13 -3.73
N HIS A 67 -1.95 8.56 -3.92
CA HIS A 67 -2.99 8.35 -2.92
C HIS A 67 -3.26 6.87 -2.67
N HIS A 68 -3.32 6.09 -3.76
CA HIS A 68 -3.50 4.64 -3.70
C HIS A 68 -2.36 3.96 -2.94
N ALA A 69 -1.11 4.19 -3.31
CA ALA A 69 0.05 3.56 -2.68
C ALA A 69 0.12 3.84 -1.15
N ILE A 70 -0.18 5.09 -0.74
CA ILE A 70 -0.25 5.46 0.69
C ILE A 70 -1.43 4.75 1.38
N GLY A 71 -2.57 4.64 0.72
CA GLY A 71 -3.75 3.94 1.25
C GLY A 71 -3.52 2.44 1.39
N ALA A 72 -2.95 1.80 0.39
CA ALA A 72 -2.57 0.39 0.43
C ALA A 72 -1.55 0.10 1.56
N MET A 73 -0.56 0.99 1.75
CA MET A 73 0.38 0.92 2.87
C MET A 73 -0.35 0.99 4.23
N HIS A 74 -1.35 1.88 4.37
CA HIS A 74 -2.16 1.97 5.58
C HIS A 74 -2.95 0.68 5.85
N LEU A 75 -3.53 0.09 4.82
CA LEU A 75 -4.26 -1.17 4.95
C LEU A 75 -3.32 -2.34 5.29
N MET A 76 -2.10 -2.36 4.74
CA MET A 76 -1.07 -3.32 5.14
C MET A 76 -0.76 -3.21 6.62
N TYR A 77 -0.49 -2.00 7.12
CA TYR A 77 -0.26 -1.78 8.54
C TYR A 77 -1.42 -2.29 9.40
N THR A 78 -2.66 -1.98 9.00
CA THR A 78 -3.87 -2.42 9.72
C THR A 78 -4.04 -3.94 9.69
N ALA A 79 -3.74 -4.59 8.56
CA ALA A 79 -3.75 -6.04 8.43
C ALA A 79 -2.74 -6.70 9.36
N LEU A 80 -1.50 -6.21 9.36
CA LEU A 80 -0.43 -6.75 10.21
C LEU A 80 -0.72 -6.56 11.70
N GLU A 81 -1.27 -5.42 12.11
CA GLU A 81 -1.71 -5.20 13.50
C GLU A 81 -2.85 -6.17 13.88
N THR A 82 -3.81 -6.40 12.98
CA THR A 82 -4.87 -7.38 13.21
C THR A 82 -4.30 -8.79 13.40
N LEU A 83 -3.36 -9.21 12.56
CA LEU A 83 -2.72 -10.52 12.65
C LEU A 83 -1.90 -10.67 13.94
N LYS A 84 -1.18 -9.63 14.37
CA LYS A 84 -0.47 -9.60 15.66
C LYS A 84 -1.43 -9.79 16.84
N LEU A 85 -2.59 -9.10 16.82
CA LEU A 85 -3.63 -9.24 17.86
C LEU A 85 -4.20 -10.66 17.89
N LYS A 86 -4.19 -11.38 16.78
CA LYS A 86 -4.58 -12.80 16.68
C LYS A 86 -3.45 -13.78 17.06
N GLY A 87 -2.31 -13.28 17.49
CA GLY A 87 -1.18 -14.10 17.98
C GLY A 87 -0.18 -14.50 16.89
N ILE A 88 -0.30 -13.98 15.68
CA ILE A 88 0.71 -14.22 14.63
C ILE A 88 1.96 -13.40 14.96
N ALA A 89 3.07 -14.10 15.18
CA ALA A 89 4.36 -13.46 15.44
C ALA A 89 4.85 -12.75 14.17
N ILE A 90 4.94 -11.44 14.20
CA ILE A 90 5.45 -10.59 13.12
C ILE A 90 6.50 -9.66 13.71
N SER A 91 7.72 -9.76 13.23
CA SER A 91 8.82 -8.91 13.68
C SER A 91 8.66 -7.48 13.14
N ARG A 92 9.36 -6.53 13.79
CA ARG A 92 9.37 -5.13 13.32
C ARG A 92 9.98 -4.98 11.93
N GLU A 93 10.95 -5.83 11.59
CA GLU A 93 11.58 -5.84 10.26
C GLU A 93 10.62 -6.40 9.19
N GLU A 94 9.87 -7.46 9.51
CA GLU A 94 8.85 -7.98 8.61
C GLU A 94 7.73 -6.96 8.37
N GLU A 95 7.24 -6.30 9.43
CA GLU A 95 6.25 -5.22 9.31
C GLU A 95 6.77 -4.11 8.41
N LYS A 96 7.97 -3.58 8.68
CA LYS A 96 8.61 -2.53 7.89
C LYS A 96 8.71 -2.95 6.42
N SER A 97 9.20 -4.15 6.16
CA SER A 97 9.43 -4.66 4.80
C SER A 97 8.13 -4.90 4.04
N ALA A 98 7.10 -5.42 4.67
CA ALA A 98 5.78 -5.58 4.04
C ALA A 98 5.16 -4.22 3.68
N MET A 99 5.30 -3.22 4.56
CA MET A 99 4.84 -1.86 4.29
C MET A 99 5.61 -1.21 3.14
N ILE A 100 6.93 -1.42 3.04
CA ILE A 100 7.75 -0.95 1.91
C ILE A 100 7.31 -1.65 0.62
N ALA A 101 7.13 -2.96 0.65
CA ALA A 101 6.76 -3.73 -0.53
C ALA A 101 5.44 -3.25 -1.15
N ILE A 102 4.40 -3.06 -0.34
CA ILE A 102 3.11 -2.54 -0.83
C ILE A 102 3.17 -1.06 -1.18
N LEU A 103 3.95 -0.23 -0.49
CA LEU A 103 4.12 1.18 -0.83
C LEU A 103 4.72 1.34 -2.24
N LEU A 104 5.64 0.45 -2.62
CA LEU A 104 6.38 0.51 -3.87
C LEU A 104 5.85 -0.43 -4.97
N HIS A 105 4.78 -1.21 -4.72
CA HIS A 105 4.31 -2.22 -5.68
C HIS A 105 3.99 -1.61 -7.06
N ASP A 106 3.43 -0.42 -7.07
CA ASP A 106 2.97 0.31 -8.26
C ASP A 106 3.95 1.39 -8.76
N ILE A 107 5.16 1.47 -8.17
CA ILE A 107 6.11 2.54 -8.51
C ILE A 107 6.54 2.53 -9.98
N GLY A 108 6.46 1.39 -10.66
CA GLY A 108 6.81 1.25 -12.08
C GLY A 108 5.77 1.77 -13.08
N HIS A 109 4.58 2.13 -12.61
CA HIS A 109 3.54 2.63 -13.53
C HIS A 109 3.90 3.96 -14.18
N GLY A 110 3.61 4.05 -15.50
CA GLY A 110 3.64 5.27 -16.30
C GLY A 110 2.28 5.98 -16.39
N PRO A 111 2.22 7.14 -17.06
CA PRO A 111 0.96 7.81 -17.38
C PRO A 111 0.05 6.89 -18.18
N PHE A 112 -1.27 7.00 -17.93
CA PHE A 112 -2.33 6.22 -18.61
C PHE A 112 -2.26 4.70 -18.37
N SER A 113 -1.34 4.25 -17.52
CA SER A 113 -1.27 2.86 -17.03
C SER A 113 -1.43 1.81 -18.15
N HIS A 114 -2.31 0.84 -17.97
CA HIS A 114 -2.51 -0.28 -18.90
C HIS A 114 -2.89 0.13 -20.33
N ALA A 115 -3.49 1.30 -20.53
CA ALA A 115 -3.90 1.75 -21.87
C ALA A 115 -2.71 2.00 -22.80
N LEU A 116 -1.58 2.46 -22.28
CA LEU A 116 -0.37 2.73 -23.08
C LEU A 116 0.77 1.73 -22.86
N GLU A 117 0.65 0.82 -21.90
CA GLU A 117 1.70 -0.14 -21.57
C GLU A 117 2.16 -0.95 -22.80
N ASN A 118 1.19 -1.46 -23.56
CA ASN A 118 1.49 -2.23 -24.78
C ASN A 118 1.93 -1.37 -25.98
N MET A 119 1.70 -0.04 -25.93
CA MET A 119 2.03 0.86 -27.04
C MET A 119 3.40 1.53 -26.89
N LEU A 120 3.82 1.78 -25.63
CA LEU A 120 5.03 2.55 -25.35
C LEU A 120 6.24 1.66 -25.07
N MET A 121 6.02 0.43 -24.64
CA MET A 121 7.11 -0.46 -24.23
C MET A 121 6.80 -1.91 -24.62
N ASP A 122 7.33 -2.34 -25.75
CA ASP A 122 7.30 -3.76 -26.16
C ASP A 122 7.95 -4.62 -25.05
N SER A 123 7.19 -5.53 -24.47
CA SER A 123 7.61 -6.53 -23.45
C SER A 123 7.96 -6.02 -22.04
N TRP A 124 7.72 -4.75 -21.69
CA TRP A 124 7.94 -4.23 -20.34
C TRP A 124 6.63 -3.99 -19.61
N HIS A 125 6.32 -4.86 -18.65
CA HIS A 125 5.19 -4.67 -17.73
C HIS A 125 5.61 -3.81 -16.53
N HIS A 126 4.66 -3.03 -16.00
CA HIS A 126 4.88 -2.16 -14.81
C HIS A 126 5.51 -2.90 -13.63
N GLU A 127 5.19 -4.19 -13.43
CA GLU A 127 5.78 -5.00 -12.36
C GLU A 127 7.31 -5.14 -12.51
N LYS A 128 7.82 -5.35 -13.75
CA LYS A 128 9.26 -5.41 -14.01
C LYS A 128 9.94 -4.08 -13.74
N LEU A 129 9.28 -2.97 -14.10
CA LEU A 129 9.77 -1.63 -13.79
C LEU A 129 9.74 -1.34 -12.30
N SER A 130 8.67 -1.75 -11.59
CA SER A 130 8.61 -1.64 -10.14
C SER A 130 9.78 -2.38 -9.50
N LEU A 131 10.05 -3.60 -9.93
CA LEU A 131 11.18 -4.38 -9.41
C LEU A 131 12.54 -3.74 -9.71
N LEU A 132 12.71 -3.14 -10.89
CA LEU A 132 13.94 -2.43 -11.24
C LEU A 132 14.17 -1.23 -10.30
N LEU A 133 13.13 -0.40 -10.14
CA LEU A 133 13.17 0.78 -9.26
C LEU A 133 13.36 0.39 -7.78
N LEU A 134 12.73 -0.72 -7.35
CA LEU A 134 12.95 -1.25 -6.01
C LEU A 134 14.40 -1.66 -5.77
N LYS A 135 15.05 -2.28 -6.75
CA LYS A 135 16.47 -2.67 -6.66
C LYS A 135 17.39 -1.45 -6.61
N GLU A 136 17.12 -0.44 -7.42
CA GLU A 136 17.89 0.80 -7.43
C GLU A 136 17.75 1.53 -6.08
N LEU A 137 16.53 1.67 -5.57
CA LEU A 137 16.29 2.20 -4.22
C LEU A 137 16.97 1.36 -3.14
N ASN A 138 17.00 0.03 -3.28
CA ASN A 138 17.68 -0.83 -2.32
C ASN A 138 19.19 -0.57 -2.26
N GLU A 139 19.83 -0.28 -3.39
CA GLU A 139 21.25 0.12 -3.43
C GLU A 139 21.42 1.47 -2.72
N GLU A 140 20.57 2.46 -3.00
CA GLU A 140 20.60 3.78 -2.37
C GLU A 140 20.40 3.70 -0.86
N TYR A 141 19.47 2.86 -0.39
CA TYR A 141 19.22 2.61 1.04
C TYR A 141 20.08 1.49 1.63
N SER A 142 21.25 1.21 1.05
CA SER A 142 22.26 0.30 1.61
C SER A 142 21.75 -1.12 1.93
N GLY A 143 20.80 -1.63 1.14
CA GLY A 143 20.25 -2.99 1.26
C GLY A 143 19.04 -3.12 2.19
N GLU A 144 18.54 -2.04 2.78
CA GLU A 144 17.41 -2.08 3.72
C GLU A 144 16.08 -2.55 3.09
N LEU A 145 15.94 -2.51 1.77
CA LEU A 145 14.74 -2.95 1.07
C LEU A 145 14.81 -4.43 0.63
N SER A 146 15.88 -5.16 0.93
CA SER A 146 16.09 -6.53 0.43
C SER A 146 14.95 -7.48 0.79
N MET A 147 14.50 -7.48 2.05
CA MET A 147 13.38 -8.32 2.50
C MET A 147 12.04 -7.88 1.82
N ALA A 148 11.84 -6.59 1.61
CA ALA A 148 10.66 -6.08 0.90
C ALA A 148 10.63 -6.58 -0.56
N ILE A 149 11.78 -6.64 -1.23
CA ILE A 149 11.92 -7.19 -2.58
C ILE A 149 11.57 -8.69 -2.61
N GLU A 150 12.03 -9.45 -1.63
CA GLU A 150 11.69 -10.88 -1.51
C GLU A 150 10.19 -11.10 -1.29
N MET A 151 9.57 -10.30 -0.42
CA MET A 151 8.12 -10.33 -0.20
C MET A 151 7.35 -9.95 -1.46
N PHE A 152 7.75 -8.88 -2.15
CA PHE A 152 7.13 -8.44 -3.41
C PHE A 152 7.20 -9.53 -4.48
N GLN A 153 8.31 -10.25 -4.59
CA GLN A 153 8.52 -11.31 -5.58
C GLN A 153 7.94 -12.68 -5.16
N GLY A 154 7.32 -12.80 -3.99
CA GLY A 154 6.81 -14.06 -3.47
C GLY A 154 7.90 -15.09 -3.11
N ARG A 155 9.14 -14.63 -2.87
CA ARG A 155 10.28 -15.49 -2.51
C ARG A 155 10.56 -15.54 -1.02
N TYR A 156 9.93 -14.65 -0.23
CA TYR A 156 10.03 -14.69 1.21
C TYR A 156 9.36 -15.97 1.74
N HIS A 157 9.99 -16.63 2.71
CA HIS A 157 9.57 -17.95 3.18
C HIS A 157 8.15 -17.99 3.78
N ARG A 158 7.64 -16.86 4.29
CA ARG A 158 6.28 -16.74 4.83
C ARG A 158 5.35 -16.18 3.74
N LYS A 159 4.57 -17.04 3.14
CA LYS A 159 3.78 -16.75 1.93
C LYS A 159 2.71 -15.70 2.12
N PHE A 160 2.09 -15.62 3.30
CA PHE A 160 0.99 -14.68 3.55
C PHE A 160 1.40 -13.21 3.35
N PHE A 161 2.68 -12.83 3.51
CA PHE A 161 3.13 -11.48 3.21
C PHE A 161 2.96 -11.12 1.73
N ASN A 162 3.36 -12.03 0.83
CA ASN A 162 3.13 -11.82 -0.60
C ASN A 162 1.64 -11.85 -0.94
N GLN A 163 0.86 -12.72 -0.28
CA GLN A 163 -0.58 -12.79 -0.48
C GLN A 163 -1.31 -11.53 0.00
N LEU A 164 -0.80 -10.82 1.01
CA LEU A 164 -1.31 -9.50 1.39
C LEU A 164 -0.99 -8.42 0.34
N ILE A 165 0.08 -8.60 -0.45
CA ILE A 165 0.48 -7.66 -1.51
C ILE A 165 -0.27 -7.96 -2.81
N SER A 166 -0.39 -9.24 -3.18
CA SER A 166 -0.94 -9.67 -4.47
C SER A 166 -1.61 -11.05 -4.35
N SER A 167 -2.93 -11.05 -4.25
CA SER A 167 -3.75 -12.27 -4.23
C SER A 167 -5.20 -11.95 -4.61
N GLN A 168 -6.14 -12.84 -4.28
CA GLN A 168 -7.57 -12.54 -4.45
C GLN A 168 -8.10 -11.60 -3.35
N LEU A 169 -7.45 -11.58 -2.18
CA LEU A 169 -7.81 -10.75 -1.03
C LEU A 169 -6.56 -10.01 -0.52
N ASP A 170 -6.05 -9.12 -1.34
CA ASP A 170 -4.89 -8.30 -1.02
C ASP A 170 -5.28 -6.86 -0.65
N VAL A 171 -4.37 -6.15 -0.01
CA VAL A 171 -4.60 -4.78 0.45
C VAL A 171 -4.56 -3.77 -0.69
N ASP A 172 -3.93 -4.10 -1.82
CA ASP A 172 -3.97 -3.33 -3.05
C ASP A 172 -5.42 -3.22 -3.54
N ARG A 173 -6.07 -4.37 -3.75
CA ARG A 173 -7.47 -4.46 -4.18
C ARG A 173 -8.42 -3.79 -3.19
N LEU A 174 -8.22 -4.00 -1.90
CA LEU A 174 -9.03 -3.38 -0.86
C LEU A 174 -8.94 -1.84 -0.86
N ASP A 175 -7.77 -1.26 -1.19
CA ASP A 175 -7.66 0.18 -1.32
C ASP A 175 -8.31 0.68 -2.61
N TYR A 176 -7.92 0.13 -3.79
CA TYR A 176 -8.41 0.72 -5.03
C TYR A 176 -9.93 0.58 -5.20
N LEU A 177 -10.53 -0.53 -4.81
CA LEU A 177 -11.99 -0.68 -4.87
C LEU A 177 -12.70 0.41 -4.06
N LYS A 178 -12.29 0.59 -2.82
CA LYS A 178 -12.88 1.61 -1.94
C LYS A 178 -12.58 3.02 -2.44
N ARG A 179 -11.35 3.28 -2.87
CA ARG A 179 -10.89 4.60 -3.34
C ARG A 179 -11.55 4.99 -4.65
N ASP A 180 -11.59 4.11 -5.61
CA ASP A 180 -12.24 4.34 -6.90
C ASP A 180 -13.73 4.61 -6.71
N SER A 181 -14.43 3.80 -5.88
CA SER A 181 -15.82 4.03 -5.51
C SER A 181 -16.03 5.43 -4.90
N PHE A 182 -15.18 5.83 -3.97
CA PHE A 182 -15.28 7.15 -3.33
C PHE A 182 -15.14 8.30 -4.33
N TYR A 183 -14.17 8.22 -5.23
CA TYR A 183 -13.88 9.30 -6.18
C TYR A 183 -14.77 9.30 -7.41
N THR A 184 -15.24 8.15 -7.86
CA THR A 184 -16.15 8.04 -9.01
C THR A 184 -17.62 8.18 -8.62
N GLY A 185 -17.97 7.87 -7.38
CA GLY A 185 -19.35 7.73 -6.91
C GLY A 185 -20.01 6.41 -7.34
N ALA A 186 -19.27 5.46 -7.94
CA ALA A 186 -19.76 4.14 -8.30
C ALA A 186 -19.90 3.28 -7.02
N ALA A 187 -21.07 2.70 -6.82
CA ALA A 187 -21.41 1.98 -5.57
C ALA A 187 -20.77 0.58 -5.49
N GLU A 188 -20.42 -0.01 -6.62
CA GLU A 188 -19.94 -1.39 -6.73
C GLU A 188 -18.65 -1.67 -5.95
N GLY A 189 -17.81 -0.66 -5.76
CA GLY A 189 -16.58 -0.76 -4.97
C GLY A 189 -16.73 -0.39 -3.49
N ASN A 190 -17.94 -0.16 -3.00
CA ASN A 190 -18.18 0.23 -1.61
C ASN A 190 -18.11 -0.96 -0.66
N ILE A 191 -16.92 -1.50 -0.47
CA ILE A 191 -16.64 -2.64 0.40
C ILE A 191 -16.32 -2.20 1.83
N ASN A 192 -16.70 -3.01 2.82
CA ASN A 192 -16.34 -2.78 4.22
C ASN A 192 -14.92 -3.32 4.51
N THR A 193 -13.91 -2.59 4.08
CA THR A 193 -12.50 -2.94 4.23
C THR A 193 -12.11 -3.27 5.68
N GLN A 194 -12.62 -2.51 6.66
CA GLN A 194 -12.30 -2.75 8.07
C GLN A 194 -12.86 -4.10 8.56
N ARG A 195 -14.07 -4.45 8.13
CA ARG A 195 -14.66 -5.74 8.46
C ARG A 195 -13.85 -6.89 7.84
N ILE A 196 -13.48 -6.76 6.57
CA ILE A 196 -12.66 -7.76 5.88
C ILE A 196 -11.33 -7.95 6.62
N LEU A 197 -10.60 -6.86 6.89
CA LEU A 197 -9.33 -6.92 7.61
C LEU A 197 -9.46 -7.49 9.03
N SER A 198 -10.60 -7.30 9.71
CA SER A 198 -10.80 -7.90 11.03
C SER A 198 -10.97 -9.42 10.97
N MET A 199 -11.33 -9.98 9.82
CA MET A 199 -11.57 -11.41 9.61
C MET A 199 -10.39 -12.17 8.98
N ILE A 200 -9.32 -11.47 8.53
CA ILE A 200 -8.13 -12.16 8.03
C ILE A 200 -7.42 -12.91 9.15
N ASN A 201 -6.79 -14.01 8.78
CA ASN A 201 -5.97 -14.85 9.65
C ASN A 201 -4.83 -15.47 8.85
N VAL A 202 -3.96 -16.23 9.50
CA VAL A 202 -2.90 -17.02 8.85
C VAL A 202 -3.00 -18.45 9.32
N CYS A 203 -3.02 -19.39 8.37
CA CYS A 203 -2.99 -20.82 8.63
C CYS A 203 -1.90 -21.44 7.77
N GLU A 204 -0.97 -22.18 8.38
CA GLU A 204 0.17 -22.83 7.68
C GLU A 204 0.96 -21.85 6.77
N ASP A 205 1.24 -20.64 7.29
CA ASP A 205 1.90 -19.54 6.57
C ASP A 205 1.16 -19.01 5.32
N GLU A 206 -0.10 -19.38 5.14
CA GLU A 206 -0.96 -18.84 4.09
C GLU A 206 -2.05 -17.93 4.66
N LEU A 207 -2.42 -16.90 3.90
CA LEU A 207 -3.50 -15.99 4.27
C LEU A 207 -4.82 -16.76 4.27
N ALA A 208 -5.55 -16.65 5.35
CA ALA A 208 -6.84 -17.28 5.56
C ALA A 208 -7.88 -16.25 5.99
N VAL A 209 -9.13 -16.66 6.05
CA VAL A 209 -10.23 -15.84 6.55
C VAL A 209 -11.01 -16.64 7.58
N ASP A 210 -11.35 -16.02 8.69
CA ASP A 210 -12.22 -16.64 9.69
C ASP A 210 -13.58 -16.96 9.05
N GLU A 211 -14.17 -18.12 9.40
CA GLU A 211 -15.45 -18.61 8.85
C GLU A 211 -16.56 -17.54 8.85
N LYS A 212 -16.59 -16.71 9.90
CA LYS A 212 -17.56 -15.59 10.03
C LYS A 212 -17.34 -14.47 9.00
N GLY A 213 -16.17 -14.46 8.33
CA GLY A 213 -15.79 -13.47 7.33
C GLY A 213 -16.23 -13.82 5.91
N ILE A 214 -16.55 -15.07 5.61
CA ILE A 214 -16.83 -15.57 4.26
C ILE A 214 -17.91 -14.73 3.58
N TYR A 215 -19.03 -14.47 4.23
CA TYR A 215 -20.12 -13.62 3.69
C TYR A 215 -19.73 -12.17 3.41
N SER A 216 -18.63 -11.69 3.93
CA SER A 216 -18.14 -10.33 3.70
C SER A 216 -17.19 -10.23 2.52
N ILE A 217 -16.78 -11.37 1.97
CA ILE A 217 -15.80 -11.49 0.87
C ILE A 217 -16.50 -11.90 -0.42
N GLU A 218 -17.65 -12.59 -0.31
CA GLU A 218 -18.45 -13.03 -1.43
C GLU A 218 -19.35 -11.93 -2.04
N GLN A 219 -19.36 -10.73 -1.46
CA GLN A 219 -20.06 -9.54 -1.97
C GLN A 219 -19.16 -8.74 -2.92
#